data_27469cf5bf6af77fd914126175641de1
#
_entry.id   27469cf5bf6af77fd914126175641de1
#
_cell.length_a   1.000
_cell.length_b   1.000
_cell.length_c   1.000
_cell.angle_alpha   90.00
_cell.angle_beta   90.00
_cell.angle_gamma   90.00
#
_symmetry.space_group_name_H-M   'P 1'
#
loop_
_entity.id
_entity.type
_entity.pdbx_description
1 polymer ?
#
loop_
_entity_poly.entity_id
_entity_poly.type
_entity_poly.pdbx_seq_one_letter_code
_entity_poly.pdbx_strand_id
1 'polypeptide(L)'
;MRLIQEQLEGHGLDGIVLLGSSGVAYATGAQTPADDSGRAGLFRSVAIVVKGDDDPFLHSVAWDGAPDSLPSDHLFGPLFPDLDDGIDAMRDVIHQHFNVGARLGVDEQTHPMLRALGDFEWIDARPVMSACKLHKTPDEVSAIRAAQFMSEAAMDATQAMLRPGIRQTDLTATYLRNVTEHEGTSLALDPIWQVMEPTRAANPWTTHGDLAYPTTSTDRILREGDIIWVDAGTTYYGLSSDFGRTWITSLHPTPTARQAAQFEQWCAVVNAARSLAKPGVTGLELCRAGIAANDGVKPWLEHFYLAHSIGTDSAEMPLIGTDLGEQFDEKLVLEPGMIVVFEPVIWDDGHAGYRAEDVVAITDDGWVPLSNNRYEPFGVTP
;
A
#
# COMPACT_ATOMS: atom_id res chain seq x y z
N MET A 1 -18.11 -4.51 7.48
CA MET A 1 -19.50 -4.01 7.25
C MET A 1 -19.86 -2.77 8.09
N ARG A 2 -19.77 -2.77 9.44
CA ARG A 2 -20.21 -1.63 10.26
C ARG A 2 -19.65 -0.26 9.78
N LEU A 3 -18.34 -0.16 9.52
CA LEU A 3 -17.72 1.08 9.05
C LEU A 3 -18.26 1.51 7.67
N ILE A 4 -18.52 0.57 6.76
CA ILE A 4 -19.09 0.90 5.45
C ILE A 4 -20.51 1.47 5.67
N GLN A 5 -21.34 0.85 6.50
CA GLN A 5 -22.71 1.33 6.79
C GLN A 5 -22.71 2.76 7.38
N GLU A 6 -21.81 3.04 8.33
CA GLU A 6 -21.63 4.37 8.91
C GLU A 6 -21.24 5.41 7.85
N GLN A 7 -20.35 5.04 6.92
CA GLN A 7 -19.94 5.92 5.82
C GLN A 7 -21.02 6.10 4.76
N LEU A 8 -21.79 5.06 4.43
CA LEU A 8 -22.96 5.19 3.55
C LEU A 8 -23.96 6.20 4.10
N GLU A 9 -24.24 6.14 5.42
CA GLU A 9 -25.13 7.08 6.07
C GLU A 9 -24.56 8.51 6.02
N GLY A 10 -23.29 8.68 6.40
CA GLY A 10 -22.61 9.99 6.43
C GLY A 10 -22.57 10.69 5.08
N HIS A 11 -22.47 9.93 3.98
CA HIS A 11 -22.45 10.45 2.61
C HIS A 11 -23.81 10.47 1.92
N GLY A 12 -24.87 10.00 2.61
CA GLY A 12 -26.24 9.94 2.07
C GLY A 12 -26.33 9.02 0.86
N LEU A 13 -25.62 7.89 0.87
CA LEU A 13 -25.66 6.86 -0.17
C LEU A 13 -26.67 5.77 0.19
N ASP A 14 -27.34 5.22 -0.82
CA ASP A 14 -28.23 4.07 -0.67
C ASP A 14 -27.48 2.74 -0.72
N GLY A 15 -26.28 2.75 -1.30
CA GLY A 15 -25.38 1.60 -1.37
C GLY A 15 -24.09 1.95 -2.08
N ILE A 16 -23.24 0.92 -2.25
CA ILE A 16 -21.96 1.04 -2.93
C ILE A 16 -21.70 -0.18 -3.81
N VAL A 17 -21.16 0.03 -4.99
CA VAL A 17 -20.75 -1.00 -5.95
C VAL A 17 -19.24 -0.90 -6.14
N LEU A 18 -18.53 -1.94 -5.75
CA LEU A 18 -17.08 -1.99 -5.75
C LEU A 18 -16.57 -2.96 -6.81
N LEU A 19 -15.67 -2.50 -7.66
CA LEU A 19 -14.98 -3.26 -8.69
C LEU A 19 -13.48 -3.35 -8.46
N GLY A 20 -12.90 -2.42 -7.70
CA GLY A 20 -11.51 -2.46 -7.30
C GLY A 20 -11.25 -3.63 -6.35
N SER A 21 -10.21 -4.45 -6.63
CA SER A 21 -9.93 -5.68 -5.89
C SER A 21 -9.79 -5.47 -4.38
N SER A 22 -9.17 -4.37 -3.95
CA SER A 22 -9.02 -4.06 -2.54
C SER A 22 -10.34 -3.62 -1.88
N GLY A 23 -11.19 -2.90 -2.62
CA GLY A 23 -12.54 -2.55 -2.17
C GLY A 23 -13.42 -3.77 -1.99
N VAL A 24 -13.39 -4.68 -2.97
CA VAL A 24 -14.11 -5.97 -2.92
C VAL A 24 -13.62 -6.80 -1.74
N ALA A 25 -12.31 -6.96 -1.59
CA ALA A 25 -11.72 -7.71 -0.47
C ALA A 25 -12.12 -7.11 0.89
N TYR A 26 -12.06 -5.78 1.01
CA TYR A 26 -12.44 -5.09 2.25
C TYR A 26 -13.92 -5.29 2.61
N ALA A 27 -14.82 -5.20 1.63
CA ALA A 27 -16.25 -5.31 1.86
C ALA A 27 -16.70 -6.76 2.14
N THR A 28 -16.07 -7.74 1.47
CA THR A 28 -16.57 -9.12 1.45
C THR A 28 -15.64 -10.12 2.12
N GLY A 29 -14.36 -9.79 2.30
CA GLY A 29 -13.31 -10.75 2.67
C GLY A 29 -12.89 -11.68 1.54
N ALA A 30 -13.44 -11.51 0.33
CA ALA A 30 -13.11 -12.35 -0.81
C ALA A 30 -11.69 -12.08 -1.31
N GLN A 31 -10.99 -13.14 -1.70
CA GLN A 31 -9.69 -13.02 -2.34
C GLN A 31 -9.88 -13.01 -3.86
N THR A 32 -9.45 -11.92 -4.50
CA THR A 32 -9.47 -11.84 -5.95
C THR A 32 -8.23 -12.54 -6.51
N PRO A 33 -8.38 -13.42 -7.51
CA PRO A 33 -7.24 -14.03 -8.19
C PRO A 33 -6.26 -12.96 -8.71
N ALA A 34 -4.96 -13.19 -8.53
CA ALA A 34 -3.91 -12.25 -8.92
C ALA A 34 -3.51 -12.37 -10.40
N ASP A 35 -4.36 -12.95 -11.26
CA ASP A 35 -4.11 -13.03 -12.70
C ASP A 35 -4.46 -11.71 -13.42
N ASP A 36 -3.90 -11.53 -14.61
CA ASP A 36 -4.15 -10.33 -15.43
C ASP A 36 -5.62 -10.21 -15.85
N SER A 37 -6.32 -11.35 -16.02
CA SER A 37 -7.73 -11.37 -16.38
C SER A 37 -8.61 -10.82 -15.25
N GLY A 38 -8.33 -11.21 -14.00
CA GLY A 38 -9.03 -10.70 -12.83
C GLY A 38 -8.81 -9.20 -12.62
N ARG A 39 -7.62 -8.70 -12.97
CA ARG A 39 -7.29 -7.27 -12.88
C ARG A 39 -7.81 -6.46 -14.06
N ALA A 40 -7.92 -7.07 -15.25
CA ALA A 40 -8.18 -6.37 -16.51
C ALA A 40 -9.66 -6.24 -16.88
N GLY A 41 -10.57 -6.80 -16.12
CA GLY A 41 -11.99 -6.53 -16.30
C GLY A 41 -12.87 -7.71 -16.69
N LEU A 42 -12.42 -8.67 -17.51
CA LEU A 42 -13.29 -9.78 -17.94
C LEU A 42 -13.74 -10.69 -16.80
N PHE A 43 -12.91 -10.85 -15.78
CA PHE A 43 -13.16 -11.71 -14.62
C PHE A 43 -13.14 -10.93 -13.30
N ARG A 44 -13.58 -9.67 -13.33
CA ARG A 44 -13.62 -8.85 -12.12
C ARG A 44 -14.62 -9.41 -11.12
N SER A 45 -14.20 -9.48 -9.87
CA SER A 45 -15.14 -9.59 -8.77
C SER A 45 -15.88 -8.26 -8.58
N VAL A 46 -17.14 -8.32 -8.16
CA VAL A 46 -17.96 -7.15 -7.86
C VAL A 46 -18.60 -7.35 -6.50
N ALA A 47 -18.44 -6.37 -5.63
CA ALA A 47 -19.17 -6.33 -4.37
C ALA A 47 -20.25 -5.26 -4.40
N ILE A 48 -21.45 -5.60 -3.91
CA ILE A 48 -22.57 -4.67 -3.75
C ILE A 48 -22.92 -4.63 -2.26
N VAL A 49 -22.85 -3.45 -1.66
CA VAL A 49 -23.26 -3.24 -0.28
C VAL A 49 -24.51 -2.38 -0.29
N VAL A 50 -25.59 -2.91 0.27
CA VAL A 50 -26.87 -2.21 0.40
C VAL A 50 -26.94 -1.56 1.77
N LYS A 51 -27.40 -0.31 1.84
CA LYS A 51 -27.56 0.38 3.12
C LYS A 51 -28.60 -0.33 3.98
N GLY A 52 -28.18 -0.70 5.19
CA GLY A 52 -29.02 -1.40 6.16
C GLY A 52 -28.95 -2.93 6.10
N ASP A 53 -28.24 -3.51 5.13
CA ASP A 53 -28.01 -4.95 5.07
C ASP A 53 -26.72 -5.30 5.84
N ASP A 54 -26.76 -6.42 6.55
CA ASP A 54 -25.63 -6.87 7.37
C ASP A 54 -24.51 -7.49 6.53
N ASP A 55 -24.85 -8.12 5.41
CA ASP A 55 -23.92 -8.84 4.54
C ASP A 55 -23.88 -8.22 3.13
N PRO A 56 -22.70 -8.16 2.48
CA PRO A 56 -22.57 -7.69 1.10
C PRO A 56 -22.98 -8.77 0.11
N PHE A 57 -23.33 -8.38 -1.10
CA PHE A 57 -23.45 -9.28 -2.24
C PHE A 57 -22.10 -9.37 -2.97
N LEU A 58 -21.73 -10.58 -3.37
CA LEU A 58 -20.48 -10.83 -4.08
C LEU A 58 -20.75 -11.54 -5.41
N HIS A 59 -20.24 -10.95 -6.48
CA HIS A 59 -19.96 -11.65 -7.72
C HIS A 59 -18.50 -12.07 -7.78
N SER A 60 -18.27 -13.34 -8.09
CA SER A 60 -16.93 -13.84 -8.43
C SER A 60 -17.05 -14.92 -9.49
N VAL A 61 -16.12 -14.95 -10.46
CA VAL A 61 -16.07 -15.98 -11.49
C VAL A 61 -15.67 -17.31 -10.91
N ALA A 62 -14.79 -17.32 -9.93
CA ALA A 62 -14.38 -18.49 -9.17
C ALA A 62 -14.74 -18.26 -7.71
N TRP A 63 -15.77 -18.88 -7.23
CA TRP A 63 -16.21 -18.74 -5.84
C TRP A 63 -15.22 -19.31 -4.81
N ASP A 64 -14.13 -19.90 -5.27
CA ASP A 64 -13.05 -20.42 -4.42
C ASP A 64 -12.44 -19.37 -3.49
N GLY A 65 -12.56 -18.09 -3.81
CA GLY A 65 -12.11 -16.97 -2.96
C GLY A 65 -13.18 -16.37 -2.07
N ALA A 66 -14.44 -16.86 -2.14
CA ALA A 66 -15.51 -16.33 -1.31
C ALA A 66 -15.41 -16.90 0.12
N PRO A 67 -15.58 -16.06 1.18
CA PRO A 67 -15.57 -16.55 2.56
C PRO A 67 -16.76 -17.45 2.83
N ASP A 68 -16.55 -18.51 3.60
CA ASP A 68 -17.63 -19.43 4.05
C ASP A 68 -18.72 -18.72 4.89
N SER A 69 -18.39 -17.57 5.46
CA SER A 69 -19.32 -16.76 6.26
C SER A 69 -20.32 -15.98 5.40
N LEU A 70 -20.07 -15.81 4.11
CA LEU A 70 -20.95 -15.07 3.23
C LEU A 70 -22.18 -15.93 2.87
N PRO A 71 -23.43 -15.44 3.05
CA PRO A 71 -24.62 -16.21 2.70
C PRO A 71 -24.64 -16.63 1.24
N SER A 72 -25.03 -17.86 0.95
CA SER A 72 -25.00 -18.41 -0.41
C SER A 72 -25.95 -17.70 -1.38
N ASP A 73 -27.03 -17.11 -0.89
CA ASP A 73 -27.97 -16.29 -1.66
C ASP A 73 -27.47 -14.85 -1.91
N HIS A 74 -26.35 -14.47 -1.28
CA HIS A 74 -25.60 -13.25 -1.58
C HIS A 74 -24.54 -13.46 -2.66
N LEU A 75 -24.32 -14.70 -3.10
CA LEU A 75 -23.43 -15.00 -4.22
C LEU A 75 -24.20 -14.94 -5.54
N PHE A 76 -23.74 -14.14 -6.48
CA PHE A 76 -24.35 -14.02 -7.79
C PHE A 76 -23.31 -14.14 -8.90
N GLY A 77 -23.73 -14.58 -10.07
CA GLY A 77 -22.80 -14.67 -11.20
C GLY A 77 -23.01 -15.88 -12.04
N PRO A 78 -22.12 -16.24 -12.97
CA PRO A 78 -20.94 -15.47 -13.36
C PRO A 78 -21.29 -14.25 -14.19
N LEU A 79 -20.64 -13.12 -13.93
CA LEU A 79 -20.78 -11.88 -14.68
C LEU A 79 -19.48 -11.55 -15.41
N PHE A 80 -19.64 -10.85 -16.53
CA PHE A 80 -18.53 -10.21 -17.23
C PHE A 80 -18.88 -8.73 -17.37
N PRO A 81 -18.54 -7.88 -16.39
CA PRO A 81 -19.01 -6.49 -16.33
C PRO A 81 -18.55 -5.63 -17.51
N ASP A 82 -17.67 -6.12 -18.34
CA ASP A 82 -17.21 -5.47 -19.55
C ASP A 82 -17.91 -5.95 -20.83
N LEU A 83 -18.81 -6.96 -20.74
CA LEU A 83 -19.60 -7.48 -21.85
C LEU A 83 -21.09 -7.15 -21.68
N ASP A 84 -21.81 -6.97 -22.78
CA ASP A 84 -23.21 -6.56 -22.75
C ASP A 84 -24.10 -7.49 -21.92
N ASP A 85 -23.96 -8.82 -22.05
CA ASP A 85 -24.75 -9.80 -21.29
C ASP A 85 -24.42 -9.72 -19.79
N GLY A 86 -23.16 -9.48 -19.42
CA GLY A 86 -22.73 -9.33 -18.04
C GLY A 86 -23.24 -8.03 -17.41
N ILE A 87 -23.25 -6.96 -18.19
CA ILE A 87 -23.81 -5.68 -17.76
C ILE A 87 -25.31 -5.78 -17.52
N ASP A 88 -26.04 -6.46 -18.39
CA ASP A 88 -27.49 -6.67 -18.20
C ASP A 88 -27.77 -7.47 -16.92
N ALA A 89 -27.02 -8.55 -16.69
CA ALA A 89 -27.13 -9.33 -15.47
C ALA A 89 -26.78 -8.52 -14.22
N MET A 90 -25.74 -7.71 -14.24
CA MET A 90 -25.37 -6.82 -13.15
C MET A 90 -26.45 -5.76 -12.91
N ARG A 91 -27.02 -5.18 -13.97
CA ARG A 91 -28.12 -4.23 -13.86
C ARG A 91 -29.32 -4.86 -13.17
N ASP A 92 -29.66 -6.09 -13.54
CA ASP A 92 -30.79 -6.80 -12.95
C ASP A 92 -30.58 -7.03 -11.45
N VAL A 93 -29.37 -7.41 -11.02
CA VAL A 93 -29.05 -7.54 -9.59
C VAL A 93 -29.14 -6.18 -8.87
N ILE A 94 -28.59 -5.11 -9.45
CA ILE A 94 -28.65 -3.78 -8.85
C ILE A 94 -30.10 -3.31 -8.71
N HIS A 95 -30.95 -3.52 -9.73
CA HIS A 95 -32.38 -3.16 -9.67
C HIS A 95 -33.21 -4.01 -8.69
N GLN A 96 -32.73 -5.17 -8.27
CA GLN A 96 -33.38 -5.95 -7.20
C GLN A 96 -33.22 -5.27 -5.82
N HIS A 97 -32.15 -4.52 -5.63
CA HIS A 97 -31.81 -3.91 -4.34
C HIS A 97 -32.02 -2.39 -4.30
N PHE A 98 -32.01 -1.72 -5.44
CA PHE A 98 -32.09 -0.26 -5.52
C PHE A 98 -33.18 0.23 -6.46
N ASN A 99 -33.86 1.28 -6.06
CA ASN A 99 -34.81 1.97 -6.92
C ASN A 99 -34.10 2.86 -7.96
N VAL A 100 -34.75 3.11 -9.07
CA VAL A 100 -34.31 4.12 -10.07
C VAL A 100 -34.07 5.47 -9.37
N GLY A 101 -32.94 6.08 -9.64
CA GLY A 101 -32.52 7.35 -9.04
C GLY A 101 -31.84 7.18 -7.66
N ALA A 102 -31.58 5.95 -7.19
CA ALA A 102 -30.79 5.73 -5.99
C ALA A 102 -29.38 6.33 -6.16
N ARG A 103 -28.82 6.80 -5.04
CA ARG A 103 -27.47 7.35 -4.96
C ARG A 103 -26.50 6.25 -4.61
N LEU A 104 -25.73 5.78 -5.58
CA LEU A 104 -24.82 4.66 -5.44
C LEU A 104 -23.35 5.12 -5.50
N GLY A 105 -22.59 4.75 -4.51
CA GLY A 105 -21.14 4.89 -4.56
C GLY A 105 -20.52 3.90 -5.55
N VAL A 106 -19.45 4.30 -6.24
CA VAL A 106 -18.68 3.40 -7.11
C VAL A 106 -17.20 3.79 -7.07
N ASP A 107 -16.32 2.81 -6.97
CA ASP A 107 -14.86 3.03 -6.99
C ASP A 107 -14.28 3.04 -8.40
N GLU A 108 -14.79 2.19 -9.29
CA GLU A 108 -14.44 2.12 -10.70
C GLU A 108 -15.69 1.95 -11.57
N GLN A 109 -15.63 2.45 -12.80
CA GLN A 109 -16.69 2.24 -13.79
C GLN A 109 -16.10 1.79 -15.13
N THR A 110 -16.64 0.71 -15.67
CA THR A 110 -16.34 0.32 -17.04
C THR A 110 -17.17 1.14 -18.05
N HIS A 111 -16.70 1.25 -19.29
CA HIS A 111 -17.47 1.94 -20.32
C HIS A 111 -18.86 1.34 -20.58
N PRO A 112 -19.05 0.00 -20.60
CA PRO A 112 -20.39 -0.60 -20.66
C PRO A 112 -21.29 -0.19 -19.48
N MET A 113 -20.76 -0.14 -18.27
CA MET A 113 -21.53 0.29 -17.09
C MET A 113 -22.05 1.72 -17.24
N LEU A 114 -21.23 2.65 -17.71
CA LEU A 114 -21.65 4.04 -17.94
C LEU A 114 -22.83 4.13 -18.93
N ARG A 115 -22.91 3.22 -19.90
CA ARG A 115 -23.98 3.19 -20.90
C ARG A 115 -25.26 2.52 -20.40
N ALA A 116 -25.13 1.45 -19.60
CA ALA A 116 -26.24 0.58 -19.23
C ALA A 116 -26.88 0.93 -17.87
N LEU A 117 -26.15 1.61 -17.00
CA LEU A 117 -26.56 1.91 -15.62
C LEU A 117 -26.84 3.41 -15.42
N GLY A 118 -27.40 4.08 -16.43
CA GLY A 118 -27.73 5.51 -16.36
C GLY A 118 -28.92 5.86 -15.47
N ASP A 119 -29.60 4.86 -14.91
CA ASP A 119 -30.79 5.01 -14.07
C ASP A 119 -30.47 5.40 -12.61
N PHE A 120 -29.18 5.46 -12.25
CA PHE A 120 -28.70 5.73 -10.90
C PHE A 120 -27.85 7.01 -10.85
N GLU A 121 -27.82 7.65 -9.69
CA GLU A 121 -26.87 8.74 -9.42
C GLU A 121 -25.55 8.15 -8.89
N TRP A 122 -24.53 8.12 -9.73
CA TRP A 122 -23.23 7.57 -9.40
C TRP A 122 -22.34 8.58 -8.68
N ILE A 123 -21.84 8.21 -7.51
CA ILE A 123 -20.99 9.03 -6.64
C ILE A 123 -19.62 8.35 -6.51
N ASP A 124 -18.55 9.13 -6.50
CA ASP A 124 -17.21 8.61 -6.24
C ASP A 124 -17.14 7.97 -4.83
N ALA A 125 -16.91 6.66 -4.78
CA ALA A 125 -16.82 5.91 -3.53
C ALA A 125 -15.41 5.90 -2.91
N ARG A 126 -14.38 6.40 -3.61
CA ARG A 126 -13.01 6.39 -3.08
C ARG A 126 -12.87 7.12 -1.74
N PRO A 127 -13.50 8.29 -1.51
CA PRO A 127 -13.48 8.91 -0.18
C PRO A 127 -14.15 8.05 0.90
N VAL A 128 -15.25 7.38 0.57
CA VAL A 128 -15.97 6.46 1.47
C VAL A 128 -15.07 5.30 1.87
N MET A 129 -14.47 4.63 0.90
CA MET A 129 -13.59 3.48 1.14
C MET A 129 -12.31 3.87 1.87
N SER A 130 -11.71 5.02 1.55
CA SER A 130 -10.56 5.55 2.27
C SER A 130 -10.88 5.79 3.74
N ALA A 131 -12.05 6.35 4.05
CA ALA A 131 -12.49 6.55 5.44
C ALA A 131 -12.73 5.23 6.17
N CYS A 132 -13.29 4.22 5.48
CA CYS A 132 -13.47 2.88 6.06
C CYS A 132 -12.16 2.20 6.40
N LYS A 133 -11.16 2.29 5.51
CA LYS A 133 -9.86 1.64 5.64
C LYS A 133 -8.89 2.37 6.59
N LEU A 134 -9.20 3.61 6.95
CA LEU A 134 -8.32 4.47 7.76
C LEU A 134 -7.98 3.84 9.12
N HIS A 135 -8.99 3.26 9.77
CA HIS A 135 -8.87 2.64 11.08
C HIS A 135 -8.86 1.11 10.96
N LYS A 136 -7.72 0.50 11.23
CA LYS A 136 -7.58 -0.95 11.22
C LYS A 136 -8.15 -1.55 12.51
N THR A 137 -8.90 -2.62 12.34
CA THR A 137 -9.35 -3.44 13.48
C THR A 137 -8.17 -4.19 14.12
N PRO A 138 -8.28 -4.69 15.35
CA PRO A 138 -7.24 -5.48 15.99
C PRO A 138 -6.81 -6.71 15.16
N ASP A 139 -7.74 -7.33 14.43
CA ASP A 139 -7.46 -8.48 13.57
C ASP A 139 -6.69 -8.06 12.31
N GLU A 140 -7.05 -6.92 11.70
CA GLU A 140 -6.31 -6.34 10.58
C GLU A 140 -4.88 -5.94 11.00
N VAL A 141 -4.70 -5.31 12.16
CA VAL A 141 -3.37 -4.99 12.70
C VAL A 141 -2.56 -6.27 12.93
N SER A 142 -3.20 -7.33 13.42
CA SER A 142 -2.53 -8.63 13.64
C SER A 142 -2.10 -9.27 12.33
N ALA A 143 -2.91 -9.20 11.29
CA ALA A 143 -2.58 -9.72 9.96
C ALA A 143 -1.47 -8.89 9.29
N ILE A 144 -1.51 -7.55 9.37
CA ILE A 144 -0.43 -6.66 8.91
C ILE A 144 0.88 -7.00 9.63
N ARG A 145 0.84 -7.22 10.94
CA ARG A 145 2.03 -7.63 11.71
C ARG A 145 2.59 -8.98 11.24
N ALA A 146 1.72 -9.95 10.93
CA ALA A 146 2.14 -11.24 10.38
C ALA A 146 2.77 -11.08 8.99
N ALA A 147 2.14 -10.31 8.10
CA ALA A 147 2.69 -9.99 6.78
C ALA A 147 4.06 -9.30 6.90
N GLN A 148 4.19 -8.35 7.82
CA GLN A 148 5.46 -7.65 8.08
C GLN A 148 6.56 -8.61 8.52
N PHE A 149 6.27 -9.52 9.48
CA PHE A 149 7.22 -10.54 9.91
C PHE A 149 7.68 -11.44 8.75
N MET A 150 6.76 -11.86 7.88
CA MET A 150 7.08 -12.69 6.71
C MET A 150 7.99 -11.95 5.72
N SER A 151 7.68 -10.68 5.47
CA SER A 151 8.48 -9.82 4.59
C SER A 151 9.89 -9.60 5.17
N GLU A 152 9.99 -9.31 6.46
CA GLU A 152 11.28 -9.13 7.14
C GLU A 152 12.15 -10.40 7.07
N ALA A 153 11.57 -11.59 7.33
CA ALA A 153 12.30 -12.86 7.22
C ALA A 153 12.78 -13.14 5.79
N ALA A 154 11.94 -12.85 4.81
CA ALA A 154 12.29 -13.00 3.39
C ALA A 154 13.39 -12.00 2.98
N MET A 155 13.35 -10.78 3.51
CA MET A 155 14.37 -9.75 3.25
C MET A 155 15.70 -10.10 3.90
N ASP A 156 15.73 -10.63 5.12
CA ASP A 156 16.96 -11.10 5.77
C ASP A 156 17.62 -12.20 4.94
N ALA A 157 16.85 -13.17 4.45
CA ALA A 157 17.35 -14.23 3.57
C ALA A 157 17.87 -13.68 2.24
N THR A 158 17.21 -12.66 1.69
CA THR A 158 17.62 -12.00 0.44
C THR A 158 18.89 -11.17 0.64
N GLN A 159 18.98 -10.43 1.73
CA GLN A 159 20.19 -9.67 2.09
C GLN A 159 21.42 -10.58 2.23
N ALA A 160 21.24 -11.76 2.82
CA ALA A 160 22.34 -12.74 2.96
C ALA A 160 22.87 -13.26 1.61
N MET A 161 22.10 -13.09 0.52
CA MET A 161 22.53 -13.45 -0.84
C MET A 161 23.25 -12.30 -1.56
N LEU A 162 23.20 -11.09 -1.00
CA LEU A 162 23.71 -9.88 -1.67
C LEU A 162 25.22 -9.93 -1.82
N ARG A 163 25.69 -9.87 -3.06
CA ARG A 163 27.12 -9.84 -3.42
C ARG A 163 27.32 -9.33 -4.83
N PRO A 164 28.50 -8.84 -5.18
CA PRO A 164 28.82 -8.52 -6.57
C PRO A 164 28.67 -9.74 -7.47
N GLY A 165 28.15 -9.53 -8.66
CA GLY A 165 27.89 -10.59 -9.64
C GLY A 165 26.54 -11.31 -9.52
N ILE A 166 25.76 -11.00 -8.47
CA ILE A 166 24.38 -11.51 -8.38
C ILE A 166 23.45 -10.74 -9.32
N ARG A 167 22.41 -11.39 -9.82
CA ARG A 167 21.36 -10.74 -10.61
C ARG A 167 20.25 -10.24 -9.70
N GLN A 168 19.60 -9.17 -10.07
CA GLN A 168 18.40 -8.69 -9.37
C GLN A 168 17.31 -9.77 -9.34
N THR A 169 17.14 -10.53 -10.43
CA THR A 169 16.19 -11.66 -10.50
C THR A 169 16.51 -12.80 -9.54
N ASP A 170 17.79 -13.03 -9.18
CA ASP A 170 18.16 -14.01 -8.15
C ASP A 170 17.70 -13.55 -6.75
N LEU A 171 17.74 -12.26 -6.48
CA LEU A 171 17.21 -11.67 -5.24
C LEU A 171 15.69 -11.85 -5.19
N THR A 172 14.98 -11.54 -6.28
CA THR A 172 13.53 -11.77 -6.39
C THR A 172 13.17 -13.25 -6.14
N ALA A 173 13.89 -14.19 -6.77
CA ALA A 173 13.64 -15.62 -6.57
C ALA A 173 13.85 -16.04 -5.11
N THR A 174 14.84 -15.48 -4.44
CA THR A 174 15.10 -15.76 -3.01
C THR A 174 13.99 -15.19 -2.13
N TYR A 175 13.59 -13.94 -2.36
CA TYR A 175 12.49 -13.30 -1.63
C TYR A 175 11.19 -14.09 -1.77
N LEU A 176 10.75 -14.37 -2.99
CA LEU A 176 9.51 -15.10 -3.28
C LEU A 176 9.47 -16.50 -2.64
N ARG A 177 10.59 -17.22 -2.69
CA ARG A 177 10.68 -18.53 -2.02
C ARG A 177 10.45 -18.40 -0.52
N ASN A 178 11.13 -17.46 0.14
CA ASN A 178 11.01 -17.26 1.57
C ASN A 178 9.61 -16.78 1.98
N VAL A 179 9.01 -15.87 1.22
CA VAL A 179 7.61 -15.46 1.45
C VAL A 179 6.68 -16.67 1.43
N THR A 180 6.82 -17.53 0.42
CA THR A 180 5.97 -18.74 0.26
C THR A 180 6.24 -19.76 1.36
N GLU A 181 7.49 -19.95 1.78
CA GLU A 181 7.86 -20.84 2.88
C GLU A 181 7.32 -20.36 4.25
N HIS A 182 7.03 -19.07 4.39
CA HIS A 182 6.42 -18.47 5.58
C HIS A 182 4.91 -18.21 5.46
N GLU A 183 4.25 -18.89 4.51
CA GLU A 183 2.79 -18.83 4.31
C GLU A 183 2.27 -17.47 3.81
N GLY A 184 3.12 -16.63 3.26
CA GLY A 184 2.70 -15.44 2.52
C GLY A 184 1.86 -15.82 1.31
N THR A 185 0.73 -15.14 1.10
CA THR A 185 -0.26 -15.57 0.10
C THR A 185 -0.04 -14.95 -1.27
N SER A 186 0.41 -13.70 -1.30
CA SER A 186 0.73 -13.00 -2.56
C SER A 186 1.70 -11.85 -2.28
N LEU A 187 2.11 -11.16 -3.33
CA LEU A 187 2.88 -9.93 -3.20
C LEU A 187 1.95 -8.74 -3.00
N ALA A 188 2.32 -7.83 -2.11
CA ALA A 188 1.69 -6.51 -2.00
C ALA A 188 2.18 -5.59 -3.12
N LEU A 189 3.48 -5.73 -3.45
CA LEU A 189 4.10 -5.09 -4.61
C LEU A 189 5.21 -5.99 -5.17
N ASP A 190 5.55 -5.80 -6.43
CA ASP A 190 6.67 -6.52 -7.04
C ASP A 190 7.99 -6.10 -6.38
N PRO A 191 8.86 -7.05 -5.99
CA PRO A 191 10.11 -6.71 -5.31
C PRO A 191 11.00 -5.81 -6.15
N ILE A 192 11.50 -4.76 -5.53
CA ILE A 192 12.34 -3.73 -6.14
C ILE A 192 13.76 -3.85 -5.61
N TRP A 193 14.73 -3.97 -6.52
CA TRP A 193 16.16 -4.00 -6.22
C TRP A 193 16.88 -2.96 -7.07
N GLN A 194 16.39 -1.71 -7.00
CA GLN A 194 16.85 -0.66 -7.89
C GLN A 194 18.22 -0.12 -7.50
N VAL A 195 19.19 -0.19 -8.43
CA VAL A 195 20.47 0.51 -8.25
C VAL A 195 20.22 2.02 -8.33
N MET A 196 20.59 2.72 -7.27
CA MET A 196 20.56 4.17 -7.22
C MET A 196 21.85 4.73 -7.82
N GLU A 197 21.73 5.45 -8.94
CA GLU A 197 22.85 6.18 -9.50
C GLU A 197 23.20 7.39 -8.61
N PRO A 198 24.47 7.84 -8.60
CA PRO A 198 24.87 8.95 -7.73
C PRO A 198 24.06 10.23 -7.91
N THR A 199 23.61 10.53 -9.14
CA THR A 199 22.79 11.70 -9.45
C THR A 199 21.39 11.28 -9.88
N ARG A 200 20.36 12.06 -9.51
CA ARG A 200 18.98 11.79 -9.93
C ARG A 200 18.81 11.81 -11.44
N ALA A 201 19.48 12.72 -12.12
CA ALA A 201 19.42 12.83 -13.57
C ALA A 201 19.92 11.58 -14.32
N ALA A 202 20.73 10.74 -13.68
CA ALA A 202 21.25 9.50 -14.26
C ALA A 202 20.36 8.27 -13.95
N ASN A 203 19.36 8.42 -13.09
CA ASN A 203 18.49 7.31 -12.71
C ASN A 203 17.47 6.99 -13.81
N PRO A 204 17.27 5.71 -14.14
CA PRO A 204 16.38 5.29 -15.22
C PRO A 204 14.90 5.58 -14.95
N TRP A 205 14.50 5.74 -13.69
CA TRP A 205 13.12 6.08 -13.33
C TRP A 205 12.80 7.58 -13.40
N THR A 206 13.81 8.41 -13.59
CA THR A 206 13.63 9.87 -13.65
C THR A 206 13.98 10.37 -15.03
N THR A 207 13.01 10.49 -15.92
CA THR A 207 13.22 11.10 -17.24
C THR A 207 13.67 12.57 -17.15
N HIS A 208 13.37 13.22 -16.01
CA HIS A 208 13.70 14.63 -15.75
C HIS A 208 14.32 14.88 -14.37
N GLY A 209 14.74 13.85 -13.67
CA GLY A 209 15.33 13.98 -12.33
C GLY A 209 14.32 14.26 -11.19
N ASP A 210 13.03 14.22 -11.47
CA ASP A 210 12.00 14.71 -10.53
C ASP A 210 11.26 13.62 -9.77
N LEU A 211 11.21 12.40 -10.31
CA LEU A 211 10.49 11.28 -9.69
C LEU A 211 11.46 10.25 -9.13
N ALA A 212 11.24 9.84 -7.90
CA ALA A 212 12.03 8.82 -7.21
C ALA A 212 11.29 7.47 -7.13
N TYR A 213 10.52 7.13 -8.16
CA TYR A 213 9.87 5.83 -8.23
C TYR A 213 10.79 4.81 -8.90
N PRO A 214 11.17 3.76 -8.20
CA PRO A 214 11.97 2.69 -8.76
C PRO A 214 11.16 1.92 -9.80
N THR A 215 11.86 1.35 -10.77
CA THR A 215 11.30 0.42 -11.73
C THR A 215 11.34 -0.99 -11.18
N THR A 216 10.44 -1.86 -11.68
CA THR A 216 10.50 -3.29 -11.40
C THR A 216 11.89 -3.87 -11.64
N SER A 217 12.24 -4.89 -10.88
CA SER A 217 13.54 -5.57 -10.98
C SER A 217 13.80 -6.08 -12.39
N THR A 218 15.02 -5.91 -12.82
CA THR A 218 15.51 -6.36 -14.13
C THR A 218 16.53 -7.48 -13.96
N ASP A 219 17.06 -8.00 -15.06
CA ASP A 219 18.16 -8.97 -15.07
C ASP A 219 19.54 -8.31 -14.94
N ARG A 220 19.61 -7.14 -14.29
CA ARG A 220 20.87 -6.42 -14.05
C ARG A 220 21.75 -7.22 -13.09
N ILE A 221 23.04 -7.31 -13.44
CA ILE A 221 24.09 -7.87 -12.58
C ILE A 221 24.60 -6.75 -11.68
N LEU A 222 24.49 -6.95 -10.37
CA LEU A 222 24.97 -6.00 -9.37
C LEU A 222 26.51 -6.00 -9.31
N ARG A 223 27.09 -4.83 -9.09
CA ARG A 223 28.53 -4.59 -9.04
C ARG A 223 28.96 -4.19 -7.64
N GLU A 224 30.24 -4.39 -7.34
CA GLU A 224 30.85 -3.88 -6.10
C GLU A 224 30.57 -2.39 -5.93
N GLY A 225 30.01 -2.01 -4.78
CA GLY A 225 29.71 -0.63 -4.45
C GLY A 225 28.38 -0.09 -4.98
N ASP A 226 27.62 -0.87 -5.78
CA ASP A 226 26.26 -0.45 -6.16
C ASP A 226 25.42 -0.22 -4.89
N ILE A 227 24.80 0.94 -4.81
CA ILE A 227 23.80 1.25 -3.77
C ILE A 227 22.46 0.86 -4.33
N ILE A 228 21.73 -0.02 -3.63
CA ILE A 228 20.42 -0.45 -4.08
C ILE A 228 19.33 0.02 -3.13
N TRP A 229 18.26 0.53 -3.71
CA TRP A 229 16.97 0.70 -3.08
C TRP A 229 16.27 -0.64 -3.10
N VAL A 230 15.94 -1.17 -1.94
CA VAL A 230 15.14 -2.37 -1.84
C VAL A 230 13.77 -2.00 -1.28
N ASP A 231 12.75 -2.57 -1.90
CA ASP A 231 11.38 -2.36 -1.52
C ASP A 231 10.58 -3.59 -1.90
N ALA A 232 9.83 -4.14 -0.95
CA ALA A 232 9.02 -5.31 -1.19
C ALA A 232 7.96 -5.46 -0.10
N GLY A 233 6.81 -5.97 -0.51
CA GLY A 233 5.72 -6.28 0.40
C GLY A 233 5.09 -7.62 0.05
N THR A 234 4.56 -8.27 1.06
CA THR A 234 3.74 -9.48 0.91
C THR A 234 2.38 -9.26 1.54
N THR A 235 1.41 -10.13 1.23
CA THR A 235 0.11 -10.10 1.88
C THR A 235 -0.12 -11.32 2.76
N TYR A 236 -0.85 -11.09 3.84
CA TYR A 236 -1.42 -12.15 4.68
C TYR A 236 -2.89 -11.86 4.90
N TYR A 237 -3.75 -12.80 4.51
CA TYR A 237 -5.21 -12.59 4.47
C TYR A 237 -5.63 -11.29 3.74
N GLY A 238 -4.95 -10.96 2.64
CA GLY A 238 -5.23 -9.77 1.83
C GLY A 238 -4.77 -8.44 2.44
N LEU A 239 -4.01 -8.46 3.53
CA LEU A 239 -3.44 -7.28 4.16
C LEU A 239 -1.94 -7.21 3.94
N SER A 240 -1.46 -6.03 3.56
CA SER A 240 -0.11 -5.79 3.06
C SER A 240 0.89 -5.53 4.17
N SER A 241 2.12 -5.99 3.96
CA SER A 241 3.33 -5.46 4.60
C SER A 241 4.00 -4.44 3.69
N ASP A 242 4.94 -3.71 4.28
CA ASP A 242 5.84 -2.82 3.57
C ASP A 242 7.24 -2.88 4.17
N PHE A 243 8.26 -3.05 3.30
CA PHE A 243 9.63 -3.19 3.74
C PHE A 243 10.59 -2.54 2.74
N GLY A 244 11.18 -1.45 3.13
CA GLY A 244 12.22 -0.77 2.35
C GLY A 244 13.51 -0.56 3.13
N ARG A 245 14.63 -0.74 2.44
CA ARG A 245 15.98 -0.51 2.96
C ARG A 245 16.88 0.01 1.85
N THR A 246 18.03 0.52 2.25
CA THR A 246 19.12 0.86 1.35
C THR A 246 20.33 -0.02 1.66
N TRP A 247 20.80 -0.77 0.66
CA TRP A 247 21.92 -1.68 0.82
C TRP A 247 23.07 -1.33 -0.13
N ILE A 248 24.31 -1.63 0.30
CA ILE A 248 25.49 -1.59 -0.54
C ILE A 248 25.82 -3.01 -1.01
N THR A 249 25.93 -3.19 -2.30
CA THR A 249 26.36 -4.46 -2.90
C THR A 249 27.85 -4.67 -2.65
N SER A 250 28.19 -5.48 -1.68
CA SER A 250 29.56 -5.84 -1.30
C SER A 250 29.58 -7.10 -0.45
N LEU A 251 30.70 -7.82 -0.45
CA LEU A 251 30.95 -8.88 0.54
C LEU A 251 31.24 -8.33 1.94
N HIS A 252 31.72 -7.09 1.99
CA HIS A 252 32.07 -6.39 3.23
C HIS A 252 31.60 -4.94 3.13
N PRO A 253 30.28 -4.71 3.15
CA PRO A 253 29.73 -3.38 2.94
C PRO A 253 30.23 -2.42 4.03
N THR A 254 30.83 -1.34 3.60
CA THR A 254 31.32 -0.27 4.48
C THR A 254 30.83 1.06 3.92
N PRO A 255 29.89 1.74 4.60
CA PRO A 255 29.41 3.02 4.16
C PRO A 255 30.52 4.07 4.21
N THR A 256 30.54 4.96 3.23
CA THR A 256 31.36 6.17 3.27
C THR A 256 30.86 7.09 4.40
N ALA A 257 31.70 8.04 4.83
CA ALA A 257 31.28 9.04 5.81
C ALA A 257 30.02 9.81 5.39
N ARG A 258 29.85 10.05 4.07
CA ARG A 258 28.67 10.74 3.54
C ARG A 258 27.43 9.86 3.62
N GLN A 259 27.52 8.59 3.27
CA GLN A 259 26.42 7.64 3.39
C GLN A 259 25.99 7.43 4.85
N ALA A 260 26.96 7.33 5.76
CA ALA A 260 26.67 7.26 7.20
C ALA A 260 25.92 8.53 7.67
N ALA A 261 26.33 9.72 7.20
CA ALA A 261 25.64 10.97 7.51
C ALA A 261 24.20 11.03 6.95
N GLN A 262 23.97 10.49 5.75
CA GLN A 262 22.59 10.37 5.21
C GLN A 262 21.71 9.47 6.08
N PHE A 263 22.24 8.34 6.54
CA PHE A 263 21.54 7.46 7.46
C PHE A 263 21.19 8.17 8.78
N GLU A 264 22.16 8.85 9.39
CA GLU A 264 21.93 9.62 10.61
C GLU A 264 20.88 10.73 10.42
N GLN A 265 20.91 11.40 9.26
CA GLN A 265 19.91 12.39 8.88
C GLN A 265 18.52 11.74 8.76
N TRP A 266 18.42 10.59 8.09
CA TRP A 266 17.16 9.84 7.97
C TRP A 266 16.63 9.46 9.35
N CYS A 267 17.47 8.91 10.21
CA CYS A 267 17.10 8.57 11.59
C CYS A 267 16.62 9.78 12.38
N ALA A 268 17.30 10.92 12.26
CA ALA A 268 16.91 12.15 12.96
C ALA A 268 15.51 12.61 12.51
N VAL A 269 15.25 12.64 11.20
CA VAL A 269 13.95 13.05 10.62
C VAL A 269 12.82 12.12 11.06
N VAL A 270 13.01 10.81 10.88
CA VAL A 270 11.97 9.82 11.21
C VAL A 270 11.73 9.75 12.71
N ASN A 271 12.78 9.76 13.53
CA ASN A 271 12.62 9.76 14.99
C ASN A 271 11.90 11.01 15.50
N ALA A 272 12.18 12.19 14.92
CA ALA A 272 11.49 13.43 15.29
C ALA A 272 9.99 13.35 14.97
N ALA A 273 9.61 12.92 13.77
CA ALA A 273 8.22 12.74 13.38
C ALA A 273 7.54 11.64 14.22
N ARG A 274 8.13 10.45 14.27
CA ARG A 274 7.58 9.29 14.97
C ARG A 274 7.39 9.52 16.47
N SER A 275 8.29 10.25 17.12
CA SER A 275 8.17 10.55 18.57
C SER A 275 6.97 11.39 18.93
N LEU A 276 6.41 12.15 17.98
CA LEU A 276 5.18 12.92 18.14
C LEU A 276 3.92 12.10 17.79
N ALA A 277 4.07 10.97 17.08
CA ALA A 277 2.93 10.21 16.58
C ALA A 277 2.06 9.66 17.73
N LYS A 278 0.87 10.21 17.86
CA LYS A 278 -0.15 9.83 18.83
C LYS A 278 -1.50 10.40 18.41
N PRO A 279 -2.62 9.96 18.97
CA PRO A 279 -3.92 10.53 18.69
C PRO A 279 -3.97 12.06 18.88
N GLY A 280 -4.60 12.75 17.94
CA GLY A 280 -4.76 14.20 17.95
C GLY A 280 -3.63 14.99 17.29
N VAL A 281 -2.51 14.37 16.95
CA VAL A 281 -1.40 15.01 16.21
C VAL A 281 -1.75 15.02 14.71
N THR A 282 -1.49 16.15 14.06
CA THR A 282 -1.75 16.30 12.62
C THR A 282 -0.57 15.83 11.77
N GLY A 283 -0.82 15.46 10.52
CA GLY A 283 0.23 15.19 9.54
C GLY A 283 1.20 16.37 9.39
N LEU A 284 0.68 17.59 9.44
CA LEU A 284 1.50 18.81 9.37
C LEU A 284 2.48 18.94 10.56
N GLU A 285 2.06 18.56 11.76
CA GLU A 285 2.95 18.57 12.94
C GLU A 285 4.07 17.54 12.78
N LEU A 286 3.78 16.36 12.21
CA LEU A 286 4.80 15.36 11.89
C LEU A 286 5.79 15.88 10.84
N CYS A 287 5.29 16.51 9.77
CA CYS A 287 6.13 17.13 8.74
C CYS A 287 7.05 18.21 9.33
N ARG A 288 6.50 19.10 10.14
CA ARG A 288 7.26 20.18 10.78
C ARG A 288 8.34 19.65 11.73
N ALA A 289 8.06 18.56 12.45
CA ALA A 289 9.06 17.92 13.30
C ALA A 289 10.23 17.34 12.46
N GLY A 290 9.94 16.65 11.38
CA GLY A 290 10.98 16.12 10.46
C GLY A 290 11.79 17.24 9.80
N ILE A 291 11.13 18.33 9.38
CA ILE A 291 11.78 19.53 8.81
C ILE A 291 12.66 20.22 9.86
N ALA A 292 12.18 20.38 11.08
CA ALA A 292 12.97 20.98 12.17
C ALA A 292 14.21 20.15 12.53
N ALA A 293 14.10 18.81 12.47
CA ALA A 293 15.25 17.91 12.67
C ALA A 293 16.30 17.98 11.52
N ASN A 294 15.97 18.67 10.43
CA ASN A 294 16.84 18.91 9.29
C ASN A 294 17.08 20.41 9.07
N ASP A 295 17.39 21.15 10.12
CA ASP A 295 17.74 22.57 10.09
C ASP A 295 16.68 23.47 9.38
N GLY A 296 15.42 23.08 9.41
CA GLY A 296 14.31 23.81 8.81
C GLY A 296 14.15 23.63 7.29
N VAL A 297 14.87 22.70 6.69
CA VAL A 297 14.78 22.37 5.26
C VAL A 297 14.03 21.04 5.10
N LYS A 298 13.06 20.98 4.17
CA LYS A 298 12.35 19.72 3.84
C LYS A 298 13.39 18.69 3.36
N PRO A 299 13.58 17.57 4.10
CA PRO A 299 14.66 16.63 3.79
C PRO A 299 14.31 15.59 2.73
N TRP A 300 13.01 15.28 2.53
CA TRP A 300 12.59 14.30 1.55
C TRP A 300 12.32 14.90 0.19
N LEU A 301 12.42 14.08 -0.83
CA LEU A 301 12.28 14.49 -2.22
C LEU A 301 10.92 15.11 -2.52
N GLU A 302 10.89 16.00 -3.51
CA GLU A 302 9.65 16.43 -4.18
C GLU A 302 8.97 15.22 -4.84
N HIS A 303 7.64 15.26 -4.94
CA HIS A 303 6.80 14.19 -5.48
C HIS A 303 6.92 12.86 -4.70
N PHE A 304 7.40 12.95 -3.47
CA PHE A 304 7.44 11.86 -2.50
C PHE A 304 6.72 12.29 -1.21
N TYR A 305 6.82 11.53 -0.14
CA TYR A 305 6.13 11.79 1.13
C TYR A 305 7.02 11.48 2.34
N LEU A 306 6.58 11.92 3.50
CA LEU A 306 7.17 11.54 4.78
C LEU A 306 6.66 10.16 5.22
N ALA A 307 5.37 9.93 5.03
CA ALA A 307 4.73 8.69 5.46
C ALA A 307 3.43 8.42 4.69
N HIS A 308 3.04 7.15 4.66
CA HIS A 308 1.74 6.67 4.20
C HIS A 308 1.19 5.55 5.10
N SER A 309 0.03 5.00 4.77
CA SER A 309 -0.51 3.80 5.42
C SER A 309 -0.52 2.60 4.46
N ILE A 310 -0.68 1.43 5.03
CA ILE A 310 -0.89 0.16 4.35
C ILE A 310 -2.13 -0.54 4.89
N GLY A 311 -2.69 -1.45 4.12
CA GLY A 311 -3.87 -2.23 4.50
C GLY A 311 -4.20 -3.25 3.43
N THR A 312 -5.39 -3.16 2.83
CA THR A 312 -5.77 -3.96 1.66
C THR A 312 -5.05 -3.50 0.38
N ASP A 313 -4.48 -2.29 0.40
CA ASP A 313 -3.56 -1.78 -0.62
C ASP A 313 -2.17 -1.61 -0.01
N SER A 314 -1.13 -1.62 -0.86
CA SER A 314 0.26 -1.35 -0.45
C SER A 314 0.50 0.11 -0.08
N ALA A 315 -0.39 1.03 -0.51
CA ALA A 315 -0.39 2.43 -0.11
C ALA A 315 -1.82 2.91 0.08
N GLU A 316 -2.14 3.37 1.29
CA GLU A 316 -3.46 3.88 1.68
C GLU A 316 -3.33 5.22 2.42
N MET A 317 -4.47 5.85 2.70
CA MET A 317 -4.53 6.97 3.65
C MET A 317 -4.23 6.48 5.09
N PRO A 318 -3.56 7.31 5.89
CA PRO A 318 -3.11 8.67 5.64
C PRO A 318 -1.90 8.77 4.69
N LEU A 319 -1.85 9.83 3.88
CA LEU A 319 -0.67 10.24 3.11
C LEU A 319 -0.15 11.55 3.70
N ILE A 320 1.10 11.59 4.17
CA ILE A 320 1.65 12.69 4.97
C ILE A 320 2.89 13.28 4.29
N GLY A 321 2.92 14.59 4.13
CA GLY A 321 4.08 15.31 3.58
C GLY A 321 4.22 15.21 2.06
N THR A 322 3.11 14.97 1.37
CA THR A 322 3.02 14.94 -0.10
C THR A 322 2.99 16.34 -0.71
N ASP A 323 2.94 16.41 -2.04
CA ASP A 323 2.72 17.66 -2.79
C ASP A 323 1.27 18.19 -2.71
N LEU A 324 0.38 17.49 -2.01
CA LEU A 324 -0.96 17.99 -1.69
C LEU A 324 -0.93 19.20 -0.75
N GLY A 325 0.19 19.39 -0.05
CA GLY A 325 0.54 20.59 0.69
C GLY A 325 0.05 20.64 2.13
N GLU A 326 0.50 21.68 2.86
CA GLU A 326 0.27 21.81 4.30
C GLU A 326 -1.22 21.81 4.71
N GLN A 327 -2.11 22.37 3.90
CA GLN A 327 -3.55 22.39 4.20
C GLN A 327 -4.18 20.98 4.19
N PHE A 328 -3.62 20.07 3.40
CA PHE A 328 -4.02 18.67 3.40
C PHE A 328 -3.50 17.97 4.66
N ASP A 329 -2.21 18.13 4.96
CA ASP A 329 -1.59 17.54 6.14
C ASP A 329 -2.19 18.05 7.45
N GLU A 330 -2.63 19.32 7.49
CA GLU A 330 -3.27 19.92 8.68
C GLU A 330 -4.63 19.30 9.01
N LYS A 331 -5.38 18.86 7.99
CA LYS A 331 -6.70 18.21 8.17
C LYS A 331 -6.58 16.75 8.56
N LEU A 332 -5.44 16.16 8.33
CA LEU A 332 -5.20 14.76 8.62
C LEU A 332 -4.75 14.62 10.07
N VAL A 333 -5.63 14.13 10.92
CA VAL A 333 -5.38 13.94 12.36
C VAL A 333 -5.17 12.46 12.63
N LEU A 334 -4.09 12.12 13.34
CA LEU A 334 -3.85 10.72 13.75
C LEU A 334 -4.87 10.27 14.78
N GLU A 335 -5.36 9.04 14.61
CA GLU A 335 -6.32 8.41 15.51
C GLU A 335 -5.90 6.95 15.80
N PRO A 336 -6.37 6.35 16.92
CA PRO A 336 -6.06 4.96 17.23
C PRO A 336 -6.53 4.00 16.12
N GLY A 337 -5.73 2.99 15.82
CA GLY A 337 -5.98 2.02 14.75
C GLY A 337 -5.41 2.43 13.39
N MET A 338 -4.92 3.66 13.22
CA MET A 338 -4.18 4.02 12.01
C MET A 338 -2.84 3.33 11.95
N ILE A 339 -2.43 2.91 10.76
CA ILE A 339 -1.08 2.44 10.47
C ILE A 339 -0.32 3.56 9.77
N VAL A 340 0.95 3.73 10.12
CA VAL A 340 1.83 4.73 9.51
C VAL A 340 3.16 4.07 9.16
N VAL A 341 3.53 4.13 7.89
CA VAL A 341 4.84 3.75 7.36
C VAL A 341 5.65 5.00 7.17
N PHE A 342 6.71 5.19 7.93
CA PHE A 342 7.65 6.30 7.76
C PHE A 342 8.74 5.90 6.78
N GLU A 343 8.82 6.55 5.62
CA GLU A 343 9.76 6.17 4.57
C GLU A 343 10.31 7.34 3.73
N PRO A 344 10.68 8.47 4.32
CA PRO A 344 11.18 9.56 3.52
C PRO A 344 12.45 9.17 2.75
N VAL A 345 12.53 9.57 1.47
CA VAL A 345 13.75 9.43 0.67
C VAL A 345 14.60 10.67 0.85
N ILE A 346 15.74 10.53 1.50
CA ILE A 346 16.73 11.59 1.64
C ILE A 346 17.79 11.43 0.55
N TRP A 347 17.88 12.42 -0.33
CA TRP A 347 18.77 12.39 -1.49
C TRP A 347 19.83 13.48 -1.39
N ASP A 348 21.03 13.11 -1.80
CA ASP A 348 22.14 14.04 -1.93
C ASP A 348 22.80 13.85 -3.30
N ASP A 349 22.52 14.79 -4.20
CA ASP A 349 22.94 14.68 -5.59
C ASP A 349 24.46 14.56 -5.72
N GLY A 350 24.91 13.55 -6.42
CA GLY A 350 26.31 13.12 -6.46
C GLY A 350 26.66 11.97 -5.51
N HIS A 351 25.79 11.62 -4.56
CA HIS A 351 26.06 10.60 -3.55
C HIS A 351 24.92 9.55 -3.40
N ALA A 352 23.94 9.58 -4.28
CA ALA A 352 22.71 8.78 -4.21
C ALA A 352 21.84 9.13 -3.00
N GLY A 353 20.87 8.31 -2.68
CA GLY A 353 19.92 8.51 -1.59
C GLY A 353 20.02 7.49 -0.47
N TYR A 354 19.30 7.75 0.60
CA TYR A 354 19.00 6.78 1.65
C TYR A 354 17.49 6.75 1.90
N ARG A 355 16.94 5.55 1.98
CA ARG A 355 15.56 5.26 2.38
C ARG A 355 15.54 4.00 3.24
N ALA A 356 14.74 4.01 4.25
CA ALA A 356 14.29 2.83 4.96
C ALA A 356 12.82 3.03 5.32
N GLU A 357 12.16 1.98 5.77
CA GLU A 357 10.78 2.02 6.19
C GLU A 357 10.62 1.56 7.63
N ASP A 358 9.71 2.20 8.33
CA ASP A 358 9.38 1.90 9.72
C ASP A 358 7.86 1.93 9.89
N VAL A 359 7.28 0.76 10.11
CA VAL A 359 5.83 0.58 10.21
C VAL A 359 5.40 0.61 11.66
N VAL A 360 4.47 1.50 11.99
CA VAL A 360 3.91 1.63 13.34
C VAL A 360 2.39 1.61 13.32
N ALA A 361 1.79 1.13 14.40
CA ALA A 361 0.35 1.25 14.65
C ALA A 361 0.10 2.31 15.73
N ILE A 362 -0.82 3.25 15.47
CA ILE A 362 -1.23 4.26 16.44
C ILE A 362 -2.15 3.62 17.49
N THR A 363 -1.81 3.81 18.74
CA THR A 363 -2.56 3.33 19.92
C THR A 363 -3.29 4.49 20.60
N ASP A 364 -4.01 4.21 21.67
CA ASP A 364 -4.77 5.23 22.42
C ASP A 364 -3.87 6.35 23.01
N ASP A 365 -2.61 6.07 23.27
CA ASP A 365 -1.68 6.97 23.95
C ASP A 365 -0.35 7.23 23.23
N GLY A 366 -0.15 6.61 22.05
CA GLY A 366 1.08 6.74 21.28
C GLY A 366 1.10 5.83 20.06
N TRP A 367 2.14 5.00 19.95
CA TRP A 367 2.30 4.05 18.86
C TRP A 367 3.06 2.79 19.32
N VAL A 368 2.89 1.70 18.58
CA VAL A 368 3.67 0.47 18.73
C VAL A 368 4.31 0.07 17.41
N PRO A 369 5.55 -0.45 17.39
CA PRO A 369 6.17 -0.88 16.16
C PRO A 369 5.50 -2.15 15.62
N LEU A 370 5.35 -2.21 14.31
CA LEU A 370 5.02 -3.42 13.57
C LEU A 370 6.26 -3.98 12.87
N SER A 371 7.24 -3.13 12.54
CA SER A 371 8.57 -3.52 12.05
C SER A 371 9.49 -3.85 13.21
N ASN A 372 10.30 -4.91 13.05
CA ASN A 372 11.36 -5.29 14.01
C ASN A 372 12.73 -5.41 13.34
N ASN A 373 12.82 -5.18 12.03
CA ASN A 373 14.07 -5.29 11.30
C ASN A 373 14.94 -4.05 11.53
N ARG A 374 16.23 -4.26 11.55
CA ARG A 374 17.20 -3.18 11.74
C ARG A 374 17.30 -2.32 10.48
N TYR A 375 17.56 -1.03 10.64
CA TYR A 375 17.90 -0.15 9.52
C TYR A 375 19.37 0.19 9.45
N GLU A 376 20.23 -0.63 10.01
CA GLU A 376 21.66 -0.36 10.00
C GLU A 376 22.14 0.01 8.61
N PRO A 377 23.05 0.98 8.53
CA PRO A 377 23.40 1.58 7.28
C PRO A 377 23.92 0.54 6.31
N PHE A 378 23.18 0.41 5.22
CA PHE A 378 23.67 -0.26 4.05
C PHE A 378 23.90 -1.77 4.19
N GLY A 379 23.16 -2.41 5.08
CA GLY A 379 23.19 -3.86 5.18
C GLY A 379 24.48 -4.42 5.78
N VAL A 380 25.10 -3.70 6.66
CA VAL A 380 26.25 -4.22 7.43
C VAL A 380 25.72 -5.33 8.34
N THR A 381 26.01 -6.57 7.97
CA THR A 381 25.82 -7.69 8.87
C THR A 381 26.89 -7.61 9.97
N PRO A 382 26.54 -7.85 11.24
CA PRO A 382 27.50 -7.81 12.33
C PRO A 382 28.61 -8.83 12.19
#